data_2b4d189e1b3145cab4c286dc2b553126
#
_entry.id   2b4d189e1b3145cab4c286dc2b553126
#
_cell.length_a   1.000
_cell.length_b   1.000
_cell.length_c   1.000
_cell.angle_alpha   90.00
_cell.angle_beta   90.00
_cell.angle_gamma   90.00
#
_symmetry.space_group_name_H-M   'P 1'
#
loop_
_entity.id
_entity.type
_entity.pdbx_description
1 polymer ?
#
loop_
_entity_poly.entity_id
_entity_poly.type
_entity_poly.pdbx_seq_one_letter_code
_entity_poly.pdbx_strand_id
1 'polypeptide(L)'
;KYQLNNAWTWEHQALVRARPIVGTPVLTGKFKSIRSKVLCRNRDHNQLINDVSNMRKKMLEQLTIEKRTPKKPLLKTNIERSSANLPMFDIKYGEGGMIDIEFIVQTKVLSHAHQFIDLAHWSDNIRIIDSLESNGIFSFDDAKNLKEAYIDYRSLGHKLQLQNEPLLVKANQCTTQRKKVTTIWSKVIKEKG
;
A
#
# COMPACT_ATOMS: atom_id res chain seq x y z
N LYS A 1 -0.29 22.56 12.70
CA LYS A 1 -0.75 23.47 11.63
C LYS A 1 -0.35 22.98 10.24
N TYR A 2 0.94 22.64 9.98
CA TYR A 2 1.41 22.21 8.65
C TYR A 2 0.56 21.04 8.07
N GLN A 3 0.44 19.94 8.81
CA GLN A 3 -0.32 18.75 8.37
C GLN A 3 -1.81 19.00 8.08
N LEU A 4 -2.36 20.09 8.62
CA LEU A 4 -3.76 20.45 8.38
C LEU A 4 -3.95 21.34 7.16
N ASN A 5 -2.95 22.11 6.74
CA ASN A 5 -3.14 23.15 5.75
C ASN A 5 -2.27 23.00 4.49
N ASN A 6 -1.07 22.44 4.62
CA ASN A 6 -0.03 22.50 3.59
C ASN A 6 0.54 21.12 3.22
N ALA A 7 0.15 20.06 3.91
CA ALA A 7 0.68 18.73 3.65
C ALA A 7 0.08 18.13 2.39
N TRP A 8 0.91 17.39 1.67
CA TRP A 8 0.54 16.67 0.46
C TRP A 8 -0.24 15.39 0.80
N THR A 9 -1.01 14.90 -0.13
CA THR A 9 -1.80 13.66 0.02
C THR A 9 -0.93 12.47 0.46
N TRP A 10 0.28 12.33 -0.09
CA TRP A 10 1.19 11.24 0.29
C TRP A 10 1.70 11.31 1.75
N GLU A 11 1.81 12.52 2.32
CA GLU A 11 2.15 12.67 3.75
C GLU A 11 1.01 12.18 4.63
N HIS A 12 -0.24 12.44 4.23
CA HIS A 12 -1.40 11.91 4.93
C HIS A 12 -1.50 10.38 4.79
N GLN A 13 -1.17 9.82 3.61
CA GLN A 13 -1.09 8.36 3.44
C GLN A 13 -0.04 7.75 4.39
N ALA A 14 1.14 8.37 4.53
CA ALA A 14 2.14 7.91 5.48
C ALA A 14 1.64 7.93 6.93
N LEU A 15 0.82 8.94 7.30
CA LEU A 15 0.22 9.02 8.63
C LEU A 15 -0.78 7.89 8.93
N VAL A 16 -1.42 7.30 7.93
CA VAL A 16 -2.31 6.13 8.15
C VAL A 16 -1.56 4.99 8.83
N ARG A 17 -0.28 4.81 8.49
CA ARG A 17 0.57 3.74 9.05
C ARG A 17 1.51 4.20 10.17
N ALA A 18 1.53 5.49 10.46
CA ALA A 18 2.40 6.05 11.50
C ALA A 18 1.91 5.66 12.90
N ARG A 19 2.85 5.23 13.74
CA ARG A 19 2.63 4.92 15.15
C ARG A 19 3.83 5.35 15.99
N PRO A 20 3.63 5.78 17.23
CA PRO A 20 4.75 5.99 18.15
C PRO A 20 5.33 4.63 18.56
N ILE A 21 6.65 4.52 18.57
CA ILE A 21 7.37 3.31 19.02
C ILE A 21 7.85 3.53 20.46
N VAL A 22 8.36 4.72 20.76
CA VAL A 22 8.89 5.13 22.08
C VAL A 22 8.40 6.54 22.38
N GLY A 23 8.18 6.84 23.65
CA GLY A 23 7.76 8.14 24.11
C GLY A 23 7.01 8.09 25.43
N THR A 24 6.93 9.23 26.12
CA THR A 24 6.08 9.35 27.32
C THR A 24 4.61 9.21 26.96
N PRO A 25 3.75 8.79 27.89
CA PRO A 25 2.28 8.69 27.65
C PRO A 25 1.69 10.00 27.12
N VAL A 26 2.18 11.14 27.60
CA VAL A 26 1.75 12.48 27.18
C VAL A 26 2.06 12.72 25.69
N LEU A 27 3.30 12.45 25.27
CA LEU A 27 3.71 12.63 23.87
C LEU A 27 2.99 11.65 22.94
N THR A 28 2.87 10.40 23.37
CA THR A 28 2.13 9.36 22.63
C THR A 28 0.66 9.75 22.46
N GLY A 29 0.01 10.25 23.53
CA GLY A 29 -1.37 10.73 23.48
C GLY A 29 -1.53 11.93 22.53
N LYS A 30 -0.61 12.91 22.59
CA LYS A 30 -0.60 14.06 21.66
C LYS A 30 -0.45 13.61 20.21
N PHE A 31 0.47 12.68 19.92
CA PHE A 31 0.63 12.14 18.57
C PHE A 31 -0.64 11.49 18.06
N LYS A 32 -1.25 10.59 18.85
CA LYS A 32 -2.50 9.91 18.49
C LYS A 32 -3.63 10.91 18.21
N SER A 33 -3.78 11.94 19.04
CA SER A 33 -4.78 12.99 18.85
C SER A 33 -4.56 13.78 17.55
N ILE A 34 -3.32 14.19 17.27
CA ILE A 34 -2.97 14.92 16.03
C ILE A 34 -3.20 14.02 14.81
N ARG A 35 -2.75 12.77 14.87
CA ARG A 35 -2.94 11.78 13.80
C ARG A 35 -4.42 11.61 13.48
N SER A 36 -5.27 11.36 14.48
CA SER A 36 -6.70 11.24 14.30
C SER A 36 -7.32 12.49 13.67
N LYS A 37 -7.00 13.69 14.19
CA LYS A 37 -7.49 14.96 13.61
C LYS A 37 -7.10 15.14 12.14
N VAL A 38 -5.90 14.71 11.73
CA VAL A 38 -5.47 14.80 10.33
C VAL A 38 -6.19 13.76 9.46
N LEU A 39 -6.28 12.51 9.92
CA LEU A 39 -6.90 11.43 9.15
C LEU A 39 -8.40 11.63 8.98
N CYS A 40 -9.09 12.11 10.01
CA CYS A 40 -10.55 12.32 10.01
C CYS A 40 -10.99 13.65 9.38
N ARG A 41 -10.10 14.34 8.64
CA ARG A 41 -10.52 15.50 7.84
C ARG A 41 -11.44 15.05 6.71
N ASN A 42 -12.48 15.85 6.46
CA ASN A 42 -13.22 15.74 5.20
C ASN A 42 -12.32 16.20 4.05
N ARG A 43 -12.28 15.43 2.96
CA ARG A 43 -11.47 15.68 1.77
C ARG A 43 -12.34 15.63 0.53
N ASP A 44 -11.96 16.40 -0.48
CA ASP A 44 -12.51 16.20 -1.81
C ASP A 44 -12.10 14.81 -2.32
N HIS A 45 -13.08 13.97 -2.57
CA HIS A 45 -12.87 12.59 -2.98
C HIS A 45 -12.17 12.50 -4.33
N ASN A 46 -12.61 13.30 -5.30
CA ASN A 46 -12.06 13.26 -6.65
C ASN A 46 -10.60 13.73 -6.65
N GLN A 47 -10.29 14.77 -5.88
CA GLN A 47 -8.91 15.24 -5.72
C GLN A 47 -8.02 14.16 -5.09
N LEU A 48 -8.50 13.50 -4.04
CA LEU A 48 -7.76 12.41 -3.37
C LEU A 48 -7.47 11.26 -4.33
N ILE A 49 -8.47 10.79 -5.07
CA ILE A 49 -8.30 9.70 -6.05
C ILE A 49 -7.31 10.09 -7.14
N ASN A 50 -7.40 11.31 -7.67
CA ASN A 50 -6.47 11.82 -8.69
C ASN A 50 -5.03 11.87 -8.15
N ASP A 51 -4.82 12.40 -6.95
CA ASP A 51 -3.50 12.50 -6.33
C ASP A 51 -2.87 11.11 -6.16
N VAL A 52 -3.63 10.15 -5.61
CA VAL A 52 -3.18 8.78 -5.37
C VAL A 52 -2.85 8.07 -6.69
N SER A 53 -3.72 8.19 -7.69
CA SER A 53 -3.54 7.57 -9.01
C SER A 53 -2.29 8.11 -9.70
N ASN A 54 -2.10 9.44 -9.70
CA ASN A 54 -0.94 10.10 -10.29
C ASN A 54 0.36 9.70 -9.59
N MET A 55 0.34 9.61 -8.26
CA MET A 55 1.50 9.18 -7.49
C MET A 55 1.87 7.73 -7.81
N ARG A 56 0.89 6.82 -7.88
CA ARG A 56 1.14 5.42 -8.23
C ARG A 56 1.71 5.29 -9.64
N LYS A 57 1.18 6.04 -10.59
CA LYS A 57 1.67 6.09 -11.97
C LYS A 57 3.15 6.51 -12.02
N LYS A 58 3.50 7.61 -11.34
CA LYS A 58 4.89 8.08 -11.25
C LYS A 58 5.82 7.04 -10.64
N MET A 59 5.39 6.33 -9.60
CA MET A 59 6.19 5.24 -9.00
C MET A 59 6.45 4.11 -10.01
N LEU A 60 5.46 3.70 -10.80
CA LEU A 60 5.63 2.67 -11.82
C LEU A 60 6.56 3.12 -12.95
N GLU A 61 6.46 4.38 -13.38
CA GLU A 61 7.34 4.97 -14.39
C GLU A 61 8.80 4.99 -13.93
N GLN A 62 9.06 5.39 -12.68
CA GLN A 62 10.41 5.40 -12.09
C GLN A 62 11.02 4.00 -12.05
N LEU A 63 10.26 2.99 -11.64
CA LEU A 63 10.71 1.60 -11.65
C LEU A 63 11.09 1.11 -13.05
N THR A 64 10.37 1.56 -14.08
CA THR A 64 10.65 1.21 -15.46
C THR A 64 11.95 1.86 -15.93
N ILE A 65 12.20 3.10 -15.54
CA ILE A 65 13.44 3.83 -15.86
C ILE A 65 14.64 3.21 -15.15
N GLU A 66 14.51 2.89 -13.85
CA GLU A 66 15.60 2.24 -13.07
C GLU A 66 15.98 0.87 -13.61
N LYS A 67 15.03 0.12 -14.16
CA LYS A 67 15.31 -1.17 -14.84
C LYS A 67 16.03 -0.99 -16.17
N ARG A 68 15.93 0.17 -16.82
CA ARG A 68 16.62 0.48 -18.10
C ARG A 68 18.01 1.05 -17.92
N THR A 69 18.32 1.62 -16.75
CA THR A 69 19.65 2.13 -16.41
C THR A 69 20.40 1.07 -15.59
N PRO A 70 21.43 0.40 -16.12
CA PRO A 70 22.18 -0.58 -15.34
C PRO A 70 22.97 0.14 -14.25
N LYS A 71 22.44 0.24 -13.05
CA LYS A 71 23.26 0.47 -11.87
C LYS A 71 24.18 -0.74 -11.75
N LYS A 72 25.52 -0.50 -11.64
CA LYS A 72 26.61 -1.46 -11.49
C LYS A 72 26.15 -2.84 -11.01
N PRO A 73 26.63 -3.94 -11.64
CA PRO A 73 26.27 -5.28 -11.22
C PRO A 73 26.80 -5.54 -9.82
N LEU A 74 25.96 -5.40 -8.81
CA LEU A 74 26.18 -6.06 -7.52
C LEU A 74 26.00 -7.55 -7.78
N LEU A 75 27.10 -8.29 -7.75
CA LEU A 75 27.22 -9.75 -7.88
C LEU A 75 26.22 -10.39 -8.86
N LYS A 76 26.76 -10.87 -9.96
CA LYS A 76 26.07 -11.83 -10.84
C LYS A 76 25.71 -13.05 -10.01
N THR A 77 24.49 -13.12 -9.52
CA THR A 77 23.95 -14.34 -8.93
C THR A 77 23.75 -15.34 -10.06
N ASN A 78 24.06 -16.62 -9.79
CA ASN A 78 24.00 -17.73 -10.74
C ASN A 78 22.60 -18.00 -11.35
N ILE A 79 21.63 -17.12 -11.10
CA ILE A 79 20.24 -17.18 -11.59
C ILE A 79 20.16 -16.80 -13.09
N GLU A 80 21.13 -16.08 -13.63
CA GLU A 80 21.11 -15.65 -15.05
C GLU A 80 21.31 -16.78 -16.07
N ARG A 81 21.65 -18.00 -15.64
CA ARG A 81 21.99 -19.09 -16.58
C ARG A 81 20.92 -20.14 -16.87
N SER A 82 19.75 -20.13 -16.20
CA SER A 82 18.81 -21.25 -16.33
C SER A 82 17.37 -20.93 -16.68
N SER A 83 16.97 -19.67 -16.85
CA SER A 83 15.58 -19.35 -17.20
C SER A 83 15.48 -18.11 -18.09
N ALA A 84 16.08 -18.20 -19.25
CA ALA A 84 15.81 -17.25 -20.33
C ALA A 84 14.31 -17.20 -20.59
N ASN A 85 13.71 -16.01 -20.41
CA ASN A 85 12.38 -15.60 -20.88
C ASN A 85 11.12 -15.85 -20.04
N LEU A 86 11.17 -16.19 -18.75
CA LEU A 86 9.94 -16.13 -17.96
C LEU A 86 9.73 -14.71 -17.39
N PRO A 87 8.55 -14.10 -17.60
CA PRO A 87 8.28 -12.77 -17.06
C PRO A 87 8.36 -12.82 -15.53
N MET A 88 9.06 -11.83 -14.95
CA MET A 88 9.23 -11.69 -13.50
C MET A 88 8.23 -10.68 -12.96
N PHE A 89 7.79 -10.91 -11.74
CA PHE A 89 6.89 -10.05 -10.99
C PHE A 89 7.57 -9.53 -9.71
N ASP A 90 7.60 -8.22 -9.56
CA ASP A 90 8.02 -7.57 -8.32
C ASP A 90 6.84 -7.58 -7.34
N ILE A 91 6.94 -8.39 -6.27
CA ILE A 91 5.86 -8.57 -5.30
C ILE A 91 5.59 -7.32 -4.46
N LYS A 92 6.54 -6.39 -4.38
CA LYS A 92 6.39 -5.14 -3.65
C LYS A 92 5.84 -4.03 -4.53
N TYR A 93 6.52 -3.74 -5.62
CA TYR A 93 6.26 -2.56 -6.45
C TYR A 93 5.49 -2.86 -7.73
N GLY A 94 5.42 -4.12 -8.17
CA GLY A 94 4.70 -4.50 -9.38
C GLY A 94 3.21 -4.20 -9.29
N GLU A 95 2.56 -4.09 -10.44
CA GLU A 95 1.12 -3.88 -10.52
C GLU A 95 0.36 -5.05 -9.90
N GLY A 96 -0.55 -4.77 -8.98
CA GLY A 96 -1.22 -5.77 -8.15
C GLY A 96 -0.38 -6.32 -7.00
N GLY A 97 0.76 -5.68 -6.68
CA GLY A 97 1.64 -6.04 -5.59
C GLY A 97 1.27 -5.40 -4.25
N MET A 98 2.19 -5.50 -3.31
CA MET A 98 1.99 -5.07 -1.91
C MET A 98 1.66 -3.57 -1.79
N ILE A 99 2.34 -2.73 -2.57
CA ILE A 99 2.12 -1.27 -2.56
C ILE A 99 0.70 -0.92 -3.01
N ASP A 100 0.12 -1.64 -3.97
CA ASP A 100 -1.26 -1.38 -4.40
C ASP A 100 -2.25 -1.68 -3.28
N ILE A 101 -2.04 -2.76 -2.51
CA ILE A 101 -2.86 -3.04 -1.33
C ILE A 101 -2.74 -1.91 -0.31
N GLU A 102 -1.51 -1.45 -0.03
CA GLU A 102 -1.28 -0.35 0.90
C GLU A 102 -1.98 0.94 0.45
N PHE A 103 -1.92 1.26 -0.83
CA PHE A 103 -2.56 2.45 -1.39
C PHE A 103 -4.09 2.35 -1.37
N ILE A 104 -4.66 1.17 -1.70
CA ILE A 104 -6.10 0.91 -1.57
C ILE A 104 -6.57 1.21 -0.14
N VAL A 105 -5.89 0.61 0.84
CA VAL A 105 -6.23 0.73 2.26
C VAL A 105 -6.12 2.18 2.74
N GLN A 106 -5.00 2.85 2.43
CA GLN A 106 -4.75 4.23 2.82
C GLN A 106 -5.78 5.18 2.20
N THR A 107 -6.11 4.98 0.92
CA THR A 107 -7.10 5.80 0.21
C THR A 107 -8.47 5.66 0.87
N LYS A 108 -8.90 4.43 1.18
CA LYS A 108 -10.19 4.19 1.82
C LYS A 108 -10.25 4.79 3.23
N VAL A 109 -9.18 4.72 4.02
CA VAL A 109 -9.11 5.42 5.31
C VAL A 109 -9.26 6.93 5.12
N LEU A 110 -8.48 7.53 4.21
CA LEU A 110 -8.52 8.97 3.98
C LEU A 110 -9.85 9.47 3.42
N SER A 111 -10.57 8.65 2.65
CA SER A 111 -11.90 8.97 2.13
C SER A 111 -12.97 8.91 3.20
N HIS A 112 -12.89 7.97 4.14
CA HIS A 112 -14.04 7.65 5.01
C HIS A 112 -13.84 7.94 6.50
N ALA A 113 -12.59 8.18 6.97
CA ALA A 113 -12.32 8.40 8.39
C ALA A 113 -13.02 9.62 8.98
N HIS A 114 -13.49 10.58 8.17
CA HIS A 114 -14.30 11.70 8.64
C HIS A 114 -15.69 11.28 9.09
N GLN A 115 -16.23 10.17 8.57
CA GLN A 115 -17.50 9.57 8.96
C GLN A 115 -17.29 8.46 10.01
N PHE A 116 -16.22 7.67 9.88
CA PHE A 116 -15.90 6.50 10.69
C PHE A 116 -14.55 6.70 11.40
N ILE A 117 -14.57 7.35 12.57
CA ILE A 117 -13.37 7.76 13.32
C ILE A 117 -12.50 6.56 13.73
N ASP A 118 -13.08 5.40 13.94
CA ASP A 118 -12.38 4.14 14.27
C ASP A 118 -11.40 3.70 13.18
N LEU A 119 -11.59 4.08 11.92
CA LEU A 119 -10.64 3.84 10.83
C LEU A 119 -9.27 4.49 11.10
N ALA A 120 -9.22 5.54 11.91
CA ALA A 120 -7.96 6.16 12.32
C ALA A 120 -7.30 5.46 13.52
N HIS A 121 -7.87 4.38 14.06
CA HIS A 121 -7.34 3.71 15.25
C HIS A 121 -6.09 2.88 14.93
N TRP A 122 -6.20 2.01 13.95
CA TRP A 122 -5.15 1.06 13.59
C TRP A 122 -4.09 1.66 12.66
N SER A 123 -2.91 1.05 12.64
CA SER A 123 -1.79 1.43 11.78
C SER A 123 -1.23 0.25 10.97
N ASP A 124 -1.75 -0.95 11.15
CA ASP A 124 -1.41 -2.11 10.34
C ASP A 124 -2.53 -2.43 9.34
N ASN A 125 -2.14 -2.91 8.16
CA ASN A 125 -3.08 -3.09 7.05
C ASN A 125 -4.17 -4.12 7.36
N ILE A 126 -3.86 -5.20 8.08
CA ILE A 126 -4.84 -6.26 8.34
C ILE A 126 -5.99 -5.72 9.18
N ARG A 127 -5.69 -5.08 10.32
CA ARG A 127 -6.72 -4.50 11.19
C ARG A 127 -7.45 -3.34 10.54
N ILE A 128 -6.78 -2.56 9.68
CA ILE A 128 -7.46 -1.51 8.92
C ILE A 128 -8.44 -2.12 7.92
N ILE A 129 -8.08 -3.19 7.22
CA ILE A 129 -8.99 -3.90 6.31
C ILE A 129 -10.18 -4.47 7.08
N ASP A 130 -9.98 -5.07 8.26
CA ASP A 130 -11.07 -5.55 9.13
C ASP A 130 -12.01 -4.39 9.54
N SER A 131 -11.44 -3.23 9.88
CA SER A 131 -12.23 -2.04 10.24
C SER A 131 -13.00 -1.49 9.04
N LEU A 132 -12.40 -1.47 7.84
CA LEU A 132 -13.08 -1.06 6.60
C LEU A 132 -14.23 -2.02 6.22
N GLU A 133 -14.06 -3.32 6.43
CA GLU A 133 -15.09 -4.33 6.23
C GLU A 133 -16.23 -4.14 7.26
N SER A 134 -15.91 -3.98 8.54
CA SER A 134 -16.89 -3.81 9.62
C SER A 134 -17.75 -2.55 9.44
N ASN A 135 -17.22 -1.51 8.80
CA ASN A 135 -17.94 -0.28 8.46
C ASN A 135 -18.63 -0.35 7.08
N GLY A 136 -18.66 -1.50 6.43
CA GLY A 136 -19.32 -1.70 5.13
C GLY A 136 -18.65 -1.02 3.93
N ILE A 137 -17.40 -0.54 4.09
CA ILE A 137 -16.63 0.14 3.03
C ILE A 137 -16.02 -0.87 2.07
N PHE A 138 -15.56 -2.01 2.58
CA PHE A 138 -15.23 -3.18 1.78
C PHE A 138 -16.30 -4.26 1.90
N SER A 139 -16.56 -4.97 0.81
CA SER A 139 -17.28 -6.24 0.87
C SER A 139 -16.42 -7.28 1.59
N PHE A 140 -17.06 -8.31 2.16
CA PHE A 140 -16.36 -9.46 2.75
C PHE A 140 -15.34 -10.07 1.78
N ASP A 141 -15.70 -10.23 0.51
CA ASP A 141 -14.82 -10.82 -0.51
C ASP A 141 -13.61 -9.93 -0.82
N ASP A 142 -13.81 -8.62 -0.97
CA ASP A 142 -12.70 -7.68 -1.24
C ASP A 142 -11.75 -7.61 -0.04
N ALA A 143 -12.27 -7.55 1.19
CA ALA A 143 -11.48 -7.57 2.41
C ALA A 143 -10.67 -8.87 2.54
N LYS A 144 -11.31 -10.01 2.36
CA LYS A 144 -10.67 -11.33 2.37
C LYS A 144 -9.56 -11.42 1.32
N ASN A 145 -9.85 -11.03 0.09
CA ASN A 145 -8.88 -11.08 -1.01
C ASN A 145 -7.66 -10.19 -0.76
N LEU A 146 -7.84 -8.99 -0.22
CA LEU A 146 -6.74 -8.09 0.14
C LEU A 146 -5.89 -8.65 1.29
N LYS A 147 -6.52 -9.20 2.34
CA LYS A 147 -5.82 -9.80 3.48
C LYS A 147 -4.99 -11.01 3.05
N GLU A 148 -5.58 -11.93 2.30
CA GLU A 148 -4.89 -13.12 1.77
C GLU A 148 -3.69 -12.71 0.91
N ALA A 149 -3.89 -11.84 -0.07
CA ALA A 149 -2.82 -11.38 -0.96
C ALA A 149 -1.68 -10.67 -0.17
N TYR A 150 -2.03 -9.84 0.82
CA TYR A 150 -1.05 -9.13 1.64
C TYR A 150 -0.21 -10.08 2.50
N ILE A 151 -0.84 -11.10 3.10
CA ILE A 151 -0.15 -12.12 3.91
C ILE A 151 0.78 -12.95 3.01
N ASP A 152 0.30 -13.40 1.86
CA ASP A 152 1.08 -14.17 0.90
C ASP A 152 2.32 -13.39 0.43
N TYR A 153 2.14 -12.13 0.01
CA TYR A 153 3.26 -11.30 -0.41
C TYR A 153 4.27 -11.02 0.70
N ARG A 154 3.80 -10.79 1.92
CA ARG A 154 4.70 -10.61 3.07
C ARG A 154 5.48 -11.86 3.40
N SER A 155 4.81 -13.02 3.43
CA SER A 155 5.45 -14.31 3.69
C SER A 155 6.53 -14.62 2.64
N LEU A 156 6.18 -14.45 1.36
CA LEU A 156 7.09 -14.65 0.25
C LEU A 156 8.26 -13.66 0.28
N GLY A 157 7.97 -12.39 0.57
CA GLY A 157 8.99 -11.35 0.70
C GLY A 157 9.97 -11.62 1.84
N HIS A 158 9.49 -12.06 3.01
CA HIS A 158 10.37 -12.45 4.12
C HIS A 158 11.26 -13.63 3.75
N LYS A 159 10.72 -14.65 3.07
CA LYS A 159 11.51 -15.80 2.60
C LYS A 159 12.62 -15.37 1.66
N LEU A 160 12.34 -14.53 0.68
CA LEU A 160 13.32 -14.01 -0.26
C LEU A 160 14.39 -13.17 0.45
N GLN A 161 13.98 -12.29 1.37
CA GLN A 161 14.92 -11.47 2.14
C GLN A 161 15.86 -12.29 3.03
N LEU A 162 15.38 -13.37 3.66
CA LEU A 162 16.22 -14.27 4.43
C LEU A 162 17.25 -15.02 3.55
N GLN A 163 16.96 -15.17 2.27
CA GLN A 163 17.85 -15.76 1.27
C GLN A 163 18.74 -14.73 0.58
N ASN A 164 18.68 -13.44 0.98
CA ASN A 164 19.31 -12.31 0.28
C ASN A 164 18.93 -12.19 -1.20
N GLU A 165 17.72 -12.65 -1.55
CA GLU A 165 17.18 -12.60 -2.90
C GLU A 165 16.33 -11.33 -3.12
N PRO A 166 16.29 -10.79 -4.35
CA PRO A 166 15.39 -9.68 -4.68
C PRO A 166 13.93 -10.08 -4.54
N LEU A 167 13.05 -9.10 -4.32
CA LEU A 167 11.59 -9.30 -4.21
C LEU A 167 10.94 -9.60 -5.58
N LEU A 168 11.58 -10.46 -6.37
CA LEU A 168 11.19 -10.84 -7.71
C LEU A 168 10.85 -12.34 -7.75
N VAL A 169 9.70 -12.66 -8.29
CA VAL A 169 9.22 -14.03 -8.47
C VAL A 169 8.76 -14.25 -9.90
N LYS A 170 8.61 -15.51 -10.31
CA LYS A 170 7.99 -15.83 -11.61
C LYS A 170 6.57 -15.28 -11.64
N ALA A 171 6.17 -14.61 -12.71
CA ALA A 171 4.88 -13.93 -12.81
C ALA A 171 3.68 -14.85 -12.60
N ASN A 172 3.81 -16.15 -12.90
CA ASN A 172 2.75 -17.14 -12.72
C ASN A 172 2.52 -17.53 -11.25
N GLN A 173 3.46 -17.32 -10.34
CA GLN A 173 3.33 -17.67 -8.91
C GLN A 173 2.26 -16.86 -8.18
N CYS A 174 2.01 -15.62 -8.61
CA CYS A 174 1.11 -14.69 -7.92
C CYS A 174 -0.04 -14.21 -8.82
N THR A 175 -0.36 -14.91 -9.89
CA THR A 175 -1.36 -14.46 -10.89
C THR A 175 -2.72 -14.20 -10.27
N THR A 176 -3.19 -15.08 -9.40
CA THR A 176 -4.50 -14.96 -8.74
C THR A 176 -4.55 -13.76 -7.82
N GLN A 177 -3.55 -13.61 -6.94
CA GLN A 177 -3.45 -12.49 -6.01
C GLN A 177 -3.39 -11.17 -6.77
N ARG A 178 -2.52 -11.08 -7.78
CA ARG A 178 -2.39 -9.89 -8.63
C ARG A 178 -3.71 -9.49 -9.27
N LYS A 179 -4.42 -10.45 -9.89
CA LYS A 179 -5.71 -10.20 -10.54
C LYS A 179 -6.75 -9.68 -9.54
N LYS A 180 -6.81 -10.27 -8.34
CA LYS A 180 -7.72 -9.82 -7.27
C LYS A 180 -7.40 -8.37 -6.86
N VAL A 181 -6.13 -8.08 -6.59
CA VAL A 181 -5.70 -6.74 -6.16
C VAL A 181 -5.92 -5.69 -7.24
N THR A 182 -5.57 -5.96 -8.50
CA THR A 182 -5.79 -5.02 -9.61
C THR A 182 -7.28 -4.78 -9.87
N THR A 183 -8.13 -5.79 -9.68
CA THR A 183 -9.59 -5.62 -9.78
C THR A 183 -10.09 -4.66 -8.70
N ILE A 184 -9.67 -4.84 -7.45
CA ILE A 184 -10.07 -3.96 -6.34
C ILE A 184 -9.50 -2.55 -6.52
N TRP A 185 -8.24 -2.42 -6.94
CA TRP A 185 -7.64 -1.13 -7.31
C TRP A 185 -8.48 -0.37 -8.33
N SER A 186 -8.89 -1.07 -9.40
CA SER A 186 -9.73 -0.48 -10.44
C SER A 186 -11.09 -0.02 -9.94
N LYS A 187 -11.69 -0.71 -8.97
CA LYS A 187 -12.93 -0.28 -8.31
C LYS A 187 -12.69 1.03 -7.55
N VAL A 188 -11.64 1.07 -6.71
CA VAL A 188 -11.31 2.23 -5.86
C VAL A 188 -11.03 3.49 -6.69
N ILE A 189 -10.30 3.36 -7.79
CA ILE A 189 -9.94 4.51 -8.65
C ILE A 189 -11.14 4.99 -9.52
N LYS A 190 -12.10 4.12 -9.81
CA LYS A 190 -13.30 4.48 -10.59
C LYS A 190 -14.47 4.95 -9.71
N GLU A 191 -14.36 4.84 -8.42
CA GLU A 191 -15.38 5.36 -7.50
C GLU A 191 -15.55 6.87 -7.71
N LYS A 192 -16.77 7.27 -8.05
CA LYS A 192 -17.16 8.68 -8.08
C LYS A 192 -17.65 9.06 -6.68
N GLY A 193 -17.16 10.16 -6.15
CA GLY A 193 -17.60 10.72 -4.89
C GLY A 193 -19.04 11.24 -4.94
#